data_938e1fbc1a3319e078980da9b99fd4cf
#
_entry.id   938e1fbc1a3319e078980da9b99fd4cf
#
_cell.length_a   1.000
_cell.length_b   1.000
_cell.length_c   1.000
_cell.angle_alpha   90.00
_cell.angle_beta   90.00
_cell.angle_gamma   90.00
#
_symmetry.space_group_name_H-M   'P 1'
#
loop_
_entity.id
_entity.type
_entity.pdbx_description
1 polymer ?
#
loop_
_entity_poly.entity_id
_entity_poly.type
_entity_poly.pdbx_seq_one_letter_code
_entity_poly.pdbx_strand_id
1 'polypeptide(L)'
;MRHSLLALLLGALTLGGCATLGIGGAGDELVGQTLRMQTSRGQTTHLLFQGDGTVRAAFGESVVTGRWSVENRNLCFYWTGAPRECWPYAAPFRRGETRALTSDRGNAVRVTRQ
;
A
#
# COMPACT_ATOMS: atom_id res chain seq x y z
N MET A 1 42.77 12.90 -21.41
CA MET A 1 42.35 12.48 -21.11
C MET A 1 41.47 11.89 -20.50
N ARG A 2 41.41 11.95 -20.50
CA ARG A 2 40.71 11.35 -20.07
C ARG A 2 39.69 11.16 -19.43
N HIS A 3 39.62 11.44 -19.40
CA HIS A 3 38.67 11.11 -18.86
C HIS A 3 37.67 10.83 -18.52
N SER A 4 37.93 10.98 -18.72
CA SER A 4 37.08 10.63 -18.44
C SER A 4 36.11 10.17 -18.15
N LEU A 5 36.32 10.19 -18.25
CA LEU A 5 35.48 9.63 -18.01
C LEU A 5 34.50 9.40 -17.41
N LEU A 6 34.75 9.66 -17.43
CA LEU A 6 33.93 9.32 -16.88
C LEU A 6 32.90 9.21 -16.46
N ALA A 7 33.19 9.51 -16.64
CA ALA A 7 32.35 9.27 -16.28
C ALA A 7 31.36 9.05 -15.97
N LEU A 8 31.56 9.19 -16.28
CA LEU A 8 30.73 8.80 -16.01
C LEU A 8 29.79 8.54 -15.44
N LEU A 9 30.10 8.67 -15.55
CA LEU A 9 29.38 8.24 -15.07
C LEU A 9 28.45 8.13 -14.54
N LEU A 10 28.67 8.36 -14.72
CA LEU A 10 27.88 8.06 -14.27
C LEU A 10 26.98 7.84 -13.87
N GLY A 11 27.15 7.95 -14.09
CA GLY A 11 26.57 7.54 -13.68
C GLY A 11 25.71 7.36 -13.33
N ALA A 12 25.96 7.41 -13.65
CA ALA A 12 25.32 7.02 -13.31
C ALA A 12 24.54 6.94 -12.79
N LEU A 13 24.66 7.18 -12.94
CA LEU A 13 24.08 6.95 -12.45
C LEU A 13 23.27 6.80 -11.85
N THR A 14 23.40 6.96 -11.90
CA THR A 14 22.85 6.69 -11.51
C THR A 14 21.97 6.46 -11.07
N LEU A 15 21.86 6.54 -11.27
CA LEU A 15 21.13 6.22 -10.93
C LEU A 15 20.37 5.77 -10.55
N GLY A 16 20.32 5.80 -10.51
CA GLY A 16 19.83 5.29 -10.22
C GLY A 16 18.94 4.93 -9.97
N GLY A 17 18.86 4.90 -10.15
CA GLY A 17 18.27 4.51 -9.95
C GLY A 17 17.40 4.32 -9.53
N CYS A 18 17.46 4.40 -9.57
CA CYS A 18 16.78 4.21 -9.24
C CYS A 18 15.93 4.02 -8.86
N ALA A 19 16.05 4.12 -8.81
CA ALA A 19 15.41 3.89 -8.54
C ALA A 19 14.48 3.79 -8.37
N THR A 20 14.52 4.02 -8.62
CA THR A 20 13.72 4.09 -8.54
C THR A 20 12.94 3.47 -8.72
N LEU A 21 13.29 2.99 -9.15
CA LEU A 21 12.46 2.12 -9.36
C LEU A 21 11.16 1.88 -8.62
N GLY A 22 10.41 1.12 -8.45
CA GLY A 22 9.19 0.95 -7.70
C GLY A 22 8.85 2.07 -6.73
N ILE A 23 9.82 2.87 -6.54
CA ILE A 23 9.68 4.02 -5.67
C ILE A 23 8.80 5.03 -6.36
N GLY A 24 7.84 5.60 -5.63
CA GLY A 24 6.91 6.55 -6.19
C GLY A 24 5.73 5.90 -6.88
N GLY A 25 5.59 4.57 -6.78
CA GLY A 25 4.46 3.88 -7.34
C GLY A 25 3.17 4.16 -6.60
N ALA A 26 2.06 3.75 -7.19
CA ALA A 26 0.77 3.87 -6.55
C ALA A 26 0.78 3.14 -5.22
N GLY A 27 0.24 3.77 -4.19
CA GLY A 27 0.20 3.20 -2.86
C GLY A 27 1.34 3.62 -1.96
N ASP A 28 2.39 4.27 -2.48
CA ASP A 28 3.50 4.71 -1.65
C ASP A 28 3.05 5.64 -0.53
N GLU A 29 2.02 6.41 -0.77
CA GLU A 29 1.50 7.33 0.25
C GLU A 29 0.92 6.57 1.44
N LEU A 30 0.65 5.28 1.31
CA LEU A 30 0.12 4.48 2.41
C LEU A 30 1.20 3.96 3.34
N VAL A 31 2.47 3.95 2.90
CA VAL A 31 3.56 3.42 3.72
C VAL A 31 3.66 4.22 5.02
N GLY A 32 3.64 3.51 6.14
CA GLY A 32 3.66 4.12 7.46
C GLY A 32 2.34 4.70 7.90
N GLN A 33 1.29 4.54 7.10
CA GLN A 33 -0.01 5.11 7.40
C GLN A 33 -0.97 4.06 7.93
N THR A 34 -2.01 4.52 8.61
CA THR A 34 -3.06 3.65 9.14
C THR A 34 -4.36 3.98 8.44
N LEU A 35 -5.03 2.95 7.94
CA LEU A 35 -6.39 3.06 7.45
C LEU A 35 -7.33 2.45 8.49
N ARG A 36 -8.39 3.17 8.82
CA ARG A 36 -9.45 2.63 9.66
C ARG A 36 -10.53 2.09 8.76
N MET A 37 -10.78 0.80 8.86
CA MET A 37 -11.78 0.12 8.05
C MET A 37 -12.96 -0.27 8.91
N GLN A 38 -14.16 0.06 8.45
CA GLN A 38 -15.39 -0.35 9.13
C GLN A 38 -16.19 -1.23 8.19
N THR A 39 -16.58 -2.39 8.69
CA THR A 39 -17.40 -3.33 7.92
C THR A 39 -18.87 -2.95 8.02
N SER A 40 -19.71 -3.54 7.17
CA SER A 40 -21.14 -3.31 7.22
C SER A 40 -21.78 -3.79 8.51
N ARG A 41 -21.07 -4.65 9.26
CA ARG A 41 -21.54 -5.11 10.57
C ARG A 41 -21.08 -4.20 11.71
N GLY A 42 -20.37 -3.11 11.39
CA GLY A 42 -19.90 -2.18 12.39
C GLY A 42 -18.57 -2.54 13.03
N GLN A 43 -17.91 -3.60 12.56
CA GLN A 43 -16.61 -3.97 13.08
C GLN A 43 -15.55 -3.00 12.55
N THR A 44 -14.65 -2.58 13.43
CA THR A 44 -13.58 -1.67 13.07
C THR A 44 -12.25 -2.40 13.09
N THR A 45 -11.46 -2.23 12.04
CA THR A 45 -10.13 -2.78 11.91
C THR A 45 -9.18 -1.65 11.55
N HIS A 46 -8.00 -1.63 12.17
CA HIS A 46 -6.96 -0.66 11.82
C HIS A 46 -5.88 -1.37 11.02
N LEU A 47 -5.59 -0.85 9.84
CA LEU A 47 -4.62 -1.44 8.92
C LEU A 47 -3.40 -0.54 8.88
N LEU A 48 -2.25 -1.05 9.32
CA LEU A 48 -0.99 -0.32 9.30
C LEU A 48 -0.13 -0.87 8.16
N PHE A 49 0.21 -0.02 7.22
CA PHE A 49 0.94 -0.38 6.01
C PHE A 49 2.42 -0.12 6.20
N GLN A 50 3.24 -1.10 5.91
CA GLN A 50 4.69 -0.98 6.08
C GLN A 50 5.39 -1.06 4.74
N GLY A 51 6.55 -0.41 4.66
CA GLY A 51 7.27 -0.26 3.40
C GLY A 51 7.85 -1.56 2.86
N ASP A 52 7.95 -2.58 3.69
CA ASP A 52 8.45 -3.89 3.24
C ASP A 52 7.36 -4.75 2.60
N GLY A 53 6.15 -4.19 2.41
CA GLY A 53 5.05 -4.92 1.81
C GLY A 53 4.19 -5.67 2.81
N THR A 54 4.43 -5.51 4.10
CA THR A 54 3.56 -6.13 5.10
C THR A 54 2.49 -5.15 5.55
N VAL A 55 1.37 -5.69 6.03
CA VAL A 55 0.29 -4.92 6.61
C VAL A 55 -0.15 -5.62 7.89
N ARG A 56 -0.43 -4.83 8.92
CA ARG A 56 -0.89 -5.36 10.19
C ARG A 56 -2.32 -4.89 10.39
N ALA A 57 -3.18 -5.85 10.67
CA ALA A 57 -4.61 -5.58 10.92
C ALA A 57 -4.88 -5.80 12.39
N ALA A 58 -5.34 -4.76 13.06
CA ALA A 58 -5.67 -4.82 14.48
C ALA A 58 -7.19 -4.68 14.63
N PHE A 59 -7.82 -5.64 15.28
CA PHE A 59 -9.25 -5.61 15.56
C PHE A 59 -9.50 -6.28 16.90
N GLY A 60 -10.23 -5.57 17.77
CA GLY A 60 -10.37 -6.04 19.14
C GLY A 60 -9.00 -6.15 19.79
N GLU A 61 -8.71 -7.31 20.33
CA GLU A 61 -7.40 -7.59 20.93
C GLU A 61 -6.52 -8.44 20.02
N SER A 62 -6.92 -8.61 18.77
CA SER A 62 -6.22 -9.46 17.81
C SER A 62 -5.42 -8.62 16.85
N VAL A 63 -4.26 -9.15 16.43
CA VAL A 63 -3.45 -8.55 15.40
C VAL A 63 -3.06 -9.66 14.44
N VAL A 64 -3.33 -9.46 13.15
CA VAL A 64 -2.86 -10.40 12.13
C VAL A 64 -1.97 -9.62 11.16
N THR A 65 -1.01 -10.33 10.57
CA THR A 65 -0.09 -9.75 9.62
C THR A 65 -0.31 -10.40 8.26
N GLY A 66 -0.33 -9.58 7.23
CA GLY A 66 -0.43 -10.05 5.87
C GLY A 66 0.50 -9.25 4.98
N ARG A 67 0.25 -9.34 3.69
CA ARG A 67 1.00 -8.58 2.70
C ARG A 67 0.03 -7.72 1.90
N TRP A 68 0.55 -6.62 1.37
CA TRP A 68 -0.27 -5.73 0.56
C TRP A 68 0.50 -5.29 -0.68
N SER A 69 -0.24 -4.94 -1.71
CA SER A 69 0.35 -4.33 -2.90
C SER A 69 -0.75 -3.54 -3.62
N VAL A 70 -0.32 -2.61 -4.47
CA VAL A 70 -1.25 -1.94 -5.38
C VAL A 70 -0.99 -2.51 -6.77
N GLU A 71 -2.01 -3.10 -7.37
CA GLU A 71 -1.93 -3.78 -8.64
C GLU A 71 -3.07 -3.31 -9.52
N ASN A 72 -2.77 -2.77 -10.71
CA ASN A 72 -3.81 -2.37 -11.66
C ASN A 72 -4.91 -1.52 -11.02
N ARG A 73 -4.51 -0.54 -10.23
CA ARG A 73 -5.45 0.36 -9.54
C ARG A 73 -6.31 -0.36 -8.52
N ASN A 74 -5.79 -1.42 -7.94
CA ASN A 74 -6.44 -2.13 -6.86
C ASN A 74 -5.49 -2.25 -5.69
N LEU A 75 -5.99 -2.04 -4.49
CA LEU A 75 -5.25 -2.27 -3.26
C LEU A 75 -5.58 -3.67 -2.81
N CYS A 76 -4.58 -4.55 -2.85
CA CYS A 76 -4.78 -5.97 -2.66
C CYS A 76 -4.12 -6.46 -1.39
N PHE A 77 -4.79 -7.37 -0.72
CA PHE A 77 -4.34 -7.95 0.55
C PHE A 77 -4.20 -9.45 0.41
N TYR A 78 -3.16 -9.97 1.03
CA TYR A 78 -2.83 -11.39 1.04
C TYR A 78 -2.67 -11.83 2.49
N TRP A 79 -3.71 -12.46 3.02
CA TRP A 79 -3.71 -12.95 4.39
C TRP A 79 -3.46 -14.45 4.36
N THR A 80 -2.69 -14.95 5.36
CA THR A 80 -2.43 -16.38 5.45
C THR A 80 -3.75 -17.13 5.58
N GLY A 81 -3.91 -18.15 4.73
CA GLY A 81 -5.10 -19.00 4.81
C GLY A 81 -6.35 -18.40 4.22
N ALA A 82 -6.25 -17.28 3.51
CA ALA A 82 -7.40 -16.62 2.92
C ALA A 82 -7.12 -16.29 1.46
N PRO A 83 -8.15 -16.24 0.61
CA PRO A 83 -7.96 -15.78 -0.77
C PRO A 83 -7.58 -14.31 -0.80
N ARG A 84 -6.91 -13.92 -1.88
CA ARG A 84 -6.59 -12.51 -2.13
C ARG A 84 -7.88 -11.70 -2.18
N GLU A 85 -7.85 -10.53 -1.59
CA GLU A 85 -8.98 -9.62 -1.63
C GLU A 85 -8.49 -8.22 -1.98
N CYS A 86 -9.13 -7.57 -2.96
CA CYS A 86 -8.71 -6.28 -3.46
C CYS A 86 -9.83 -5.27 -3.43
N TRP A 87 -9.47 -4.01 -3.16
CA TRP A 87 -10.39 -2.88 -3.28
C TRP A 87 -9.97 -2.03 -4.48
N PRO A 88 -10.91 -1.40 -5.18
CA PRO A 88 -10.53 -0.35 -6.11
C PRO A 88 -9.76 0.73 -5.39
N TYR A 89 -8.67 1.19 -6.00
CA TYR A 89 -7.82 2.18 -5.36
C TYR A 89 -7.44 3.26 -6.36
N ALA A 90 -7.79 4.50 -6.04
CA ALA A 90 -7.39 5.66 -6.80
C ALA A 90 -6.51 6.52 -5.91
N ALA A 91 -5.24 6.67 -6.31
CA ALA A 91 -4.31 7.53 -5.59
C ALA A 91 -4.57 8.99 -5.95
N PRO A 92 -4.32 9.90 -5.05
CA PRO A 92 -3.91 9.67 -3.68
C PRO A 92 -5.11 9.46 -2.76
N PHE A 93 -4.85 8.74 -1.67
CA PHE A 93 -5.83 8.62 -0.58
C PHE A 93 -5.41 9.62 0.47
N ARG A 94 -6.19 10.65 0.67
CA ARG A 94 -5.78 11.79 1.48
C ARG A 94 -6.09 11.57 2.94
N ARG A 95 -5.27 12.18 3.80
CA ARG A 95 -5.51 12.10 5.24
C ARG A 95 -6.89 12.65 5.55
N GLY A 96 -7.64 11.89 6.37
CA GLY A 96 -8.99 12.27 6.76
C GLY A 96 -10.06 11.89 5.77
N GLU A 97 -9.67 11.46 4.58
CA GLU A 97 -10.65 11.07 3.57
C GLU A 97 -11.27 9.73 3.92
N THR A 98 -12.58 9.60 3.68
CA THR A 98 -13.30 8.34 3.85
C THR A 98 -13.85 7.91 2.50
N ARG A 99 -13.67 6.64 2.18
CA ARG A 99 -14.18 6.06 0.95
C ARG A 99 -15.06 4.87 1.28
N ALA A 100 -16.17 4.75 0.56
CA ALA A 100 -17.00 3.56 0.61
C ALA A 100 -16.55 2.66 -0.55
N LEU A 101 -16.07 1.47 -0.22
CA LEU A 101 -15.47 0.57 -1.21
C LEU A 101 -16.13 -0.79 -1.11
N THR A 102 -16.19 -1.49 -2.24
CA THR A 102 -16.63 -2.88 -2.28
C THR A 102 -15.49 -3.70 -2.86
N SER A 103 -15.08 -4.73 -2.14
CA SER A 103 -13.97 -5.56 -2.59
C SER A 103 -14.42 -6.48 -3.74
N ASP A 104 -13.42 -7.07 -4.41
CA ASP A 104 -13.68 -8.05 -5.47
C ASP A 104 -14.32 -9.34 -4.94
N ARG A 105 -14.43 -9.47 -3.62
CA ARG A 105 -15.13 -10.58 -2.99
C ARG A 105 -16.50 -10.18 -2.46
N GLY A 106 -16.94 -8.97 -2.78
CA GLY A 106 -18.27 -8.51 -2.42
C GLY A 106 -18.42 -7.91 -1.04
N ASN A 107 -17.31 -7.62 -0.36
CA ASN A 107 -17.37 -7.05 0.97
C ASN A 107 -17.39 -5.52 0.89
N ALA A 108 -18.44 -4.92 1.42
CA ALA A 108 -18.57 -3.47 1.45
C ALA A 108 -17.96 -2.93 2.74
N VAL A 109 -17.09 -1.93 2.60
CA VAL A 109 -16.39 -1.35 3.74
C VAL A 109 -16.35 0.16 3.59
N ARG A 110 -16.14 0.86 4.70
CA ARG A 110 -15.83 2.28 4.72
C ARG A 110 -14.42 2.42 5.27
N VAL A 111 -13.58 3.13 4.56
CA VAL A 111 -12.17 3.21 4.88
C VAL A 111 -11.78 4.66 5.02
N THR A 112 -11.15 5.00 6.14
CA THR A 112 -10.69 6.35 6.42
C THR A 112 -9.19 6.34 6.61
N ARG A 113 -8.48 7.23 5.92
CA ARG A 113 -7.05 7.40 6.15
C ARG A 113 -6.84 8.31 7.36
N GLN A 114 -6.15 7.78 8.34
CA GLN A 114 -5.92 8.49 9.61
C GLN A 114 -4.64 9.29 9.62
#